data_f3c7176bfb37608b5f7b40f25686060a
#
_entry.id   f3c7176bfb37608b5f7b40f25686060a
#
_cell.length_a   1.000
_cell.length_b   1.000
_cell.length_c   1.000
_cell.angle_alpha   90.00
_cell.angle_beta   90.00
_cell.angle_gamma   90.00
#
_symmetry.space_group_name_H-M   'P 1'
#
loop_
_entity.id
_entity.type
_entity.pdbx_description
1 polymer ?
#
loop_
_entity_poly.entity_id
_entity_poly.type
_entity_poly.pdbx_seq_one_letter_code
_entity_poly.pdbx_strand_id
1 'polypeptide(L)'
;GIVLRWQAPDRYLLWAMDAERSFHILAMKDGKTYEILDVAEVGYKANQWYRLKATLRGNAVAVTIDGKEDVSATDVKLPEGTFGFYSWGSTGAKFRGAAWRPANK
;
A
#
# COMPACT_ATOMS: atom_id res chain seq x y z
N GLY A 1 3.13 -3.65 5.49
CA GLY A 1 2.44 -2.81 4.53
C GLY A 1 2.64 -1.32 4.73
N ILE A 2 2.06 -0.56 3.85
CA ILE A 2 2.08 0.89 3.92
C ILE A 2 0.65 1.43 3.85
N VAL A 3 0.44 2.54 4.54
CA VAL A 3 -0.81 3.29 4.52
C VAL A 3 -0.58 4.55 3.69
N LEU A 4 -1.49 4.82 2.78
CA LEU A 4 -1.40 5.96 1.87
C LEU A 4 -2.66 6.82 2.02
N ARG A 5 -2.50 8.11 1.83
CA ARG A 5 -3.60 9.09 1.92
C ARG A 5 -4.43 8.94 3.20
N TRP A 6 -3.75 8.76 4.30
CA TRP A 6 -4.37 8.67 5.62
C TRP A 6 -5.10 9.99 5.93
N GLN A 7 -6.37 9.88 6.22
CA GLN A 7 -7.19 11.01 6.68
C GLN A 7 -7.70 10.78 8.10
N ALA A 8 -8.02 9.53 8.44
CA ALA A 8 -8.57 9.16 9.74
C ALA A 8 -8.31 7.67 9.98
N PRO A 9 -8.47 7.17 11.22
CA PRO A 9 -8.32 5.73 11.51
C PRO A 9 -9.24 4.82 10.70
N ASP A 10 -10.29 5.35 10.13
CA ASP A 10 -11.26 4.62 9.32
C ASP A 10 -11.31 5.10 7.86
N ARG A 11 -10.30 5.87 7.41
CA ARG A 11 -10.29 6.38 6.05
C ARG A 11 -8.87 6.51 5.52
N TYR A 12 -8.43 5.53 4.73
CA TYR A 12 -7.08 5.48 4.14
C TYR A 12 -6.98 4.42 3.04
N LEU A 13 -5.89 4.45 2.28
CA LEU A 13 -5.50 3.35 1.40
C LEU A 13 -4.50 2.47 2.13
N LEU A 14 -4.60 1.16 1.91
CA LEU A 14 -3.68 0.19 2.45
C LEU A 14 -3.10 -0.65 1.33
N TRP A 15 -1.77 -0.72 1.27
CA TRP A 15 -1.07 -1.76 0.53
C TRP A 15 -0.41 -2.69 1.54
N ALA A 16 -0.64 -3.99 1.42
CA ALA A 16 -0.11 -4.96 2.36
C ALA A 16 0.25 -6.28 1.68
N MET A 17 1.30 -6.92 2.21
CA MET A 17 1.68 -8.29 1.87
C MET A 17 1.09 -9.24 2.91
N ASP A 18 0.49 -10.31 2.46
CA ASP A 18 -0.03 -11.36 3.33
C ASP A 18 0.73 -12.67 3.07
N ALA A 19 1.49 -13.11 4.07
CA ALA A 19 2.30 -14.33 3.94
C ALA A 19 1.46 -15.60 3.91
N GLU A 20 0.40 -15.64 4.71
CA GLU A 20 -0.44 -16.84 4.81
C GLU A 20 -1.18 -17.15 3.53
N ARG A 21 -1.62 -16.11 2.85
CA ARG A 21 -2.42 -16.23 1.63
C ARG A 21 -1.61 -16.03 0.36
N SER A 22 -0.32 -15.70 0.51
CA SER A 22 0.60 -15.49 -0.61
C SER A 22 0.06 -14.49 -1.62
N PHE A 23 -0.39 -13.34 -1.15
CA PHE A 23 -0.85 -12.28 -2.04
C PHE A 23 -0.56 -10.89 -1.46
N HIS A 24 -0.55 -9.89 -2.35
CA HIS A 24 -0.48 -8.49 -1.98
C HIS A 24 -1.81 -7.84 -2.31
N ILE A 25 -2.27 -6.95 -1.46
CA ILE A 25 -3.54 -6.25 -1.67
C ILE A 25 -3.34 -4.74 -1.71
N LEU A 26 -4.17 -4.10 -2.51
CA LEU A 26 -4.43 -2.67 -2.44
C LEU A 26 -5.90 -2.52 -2.06
N ALA A 27 -6.17 -1.89 -0.94
CA ALA A 27 -7.52 -1.75 -0.41
C ALA A 27 -7.78 -0.32 0.06
N MET A 28 -9.04 0.07 0.06
CA MET A 28 -9.47 1.34 0.63
C MET A 28 -10.32 1.07 1.86
N LYS A 29 -9.94 1.65 2.99
CA LYS A 29 -10.75 1.65 4.20
C LYS A 29 -11.68 2.85 4.17
N ASP A 30 -12.97 2.60 4.31
CA ASP A 30 -13.99 3.63 4.42
C ASP A 30 -15.00 3.20 5.47
N GLY A 31 -14.92 3.85 6.64
CA GLY A 31 -15.70 3.45 7.79
C GLY A 31 -15.28 2.10 8.33
N LYS A 32 -16.19 1.15 8.37
CA LYS A 32 -15.92 -0.20 8.92
C LYS A 32 -15.57 -1.21 7.85
N THR A 33 -15.53 -0.82 6.59
CA THR A 33 -15.32 -1.75 5.48
C THR A 33 -14.02 -1.48 4.77
N TYR A 34 -13.44 -2.58 4.22
CA TYR A 34 -12.34 -2.50 3.26
C TYR A 34 -12.87 -2.89 1.90
N GLU A 35 -12.61 -2.04 0.92
CA GLU A 35 -12.84 -2.35 -0.48
C GLU A 35 -11.53 -2.78 -1.10
N ILE A 36 -11.47 -4.00 -1.62
CA ILE A 36 -10.28 -4.49 -2.33
C ILE A 36 -10.27 -3.88 -3.72
N LEU A 37 -9.24 -3.11 -4.02
CA LEU A 37 -9.10 -2.41 -5.31
C LEU A 37 -8.30 -3.22 -6.31
N ASP A 38 -7.28 -3.94 -5.85
CA ASP A 38 -6.46 -4.79 -6.70
C ASP A 38 -5.74 -5.84 -5.85
N VAL A 39 -5.38 -6.95 -6.47
CA VAL A 39 -4.69 -8.08 -5.82
C VAL A 39 -3.58 -8.57 -6.74
N ALA A 40 -2.39 -8.79 -6.19
CA ALA A 40 -1.31 -9.51 -6.86
C ALA A 40 -1.12 -10.86 -6.16
N GLU A 41 -1.25 -11.95 -6.88
CA GLU A 41 -1.13 -13.31 -6.33
C GLU A 41 0.34 -13.72 -6.20
N VAL A 42 1.08 -12.96 -5.43
CA VAL A 42 2.52 -13.14 -5.20
C VAL A 42 2.78 -13.09 -3.71
N GLY A 43 3.49 -14.07 -3.18
CA GLY A 43 3.89 -14.07 -1.78
C GLY A 43 5.11 -13.18 -1.54
N TYR A 44 5.67 -13.28 -0.34
CA TYR A 44 6.94 -12.66 -0.02
C TYR A 44 7.80 -13.62 0.78
N LYS A 45 9.10 -13.34 0.80
CA LYS A 45 10.09 -14.12 1.55
C LYS A 45 10.44 -13.41 2.84
N ALA A 46 10.49 -14.16 3.95
CA ALA A 46 10.96 -13.64 5.22
C ALA A 46 12.44 -13.23 5.12
N ASN A 47 12.83 -12.27 5.95
CA ASN A 47 14.22 -11.79 6.03
C ASN A 47 14.76 -11.22 4.71
N GLN A 48 13.88 -10.70 3.87
CA GLN A 48 14.25 -10.04 2.61
C GLN A 48 13.73 -8.61 2.61
N TRP A 49 14.59 -7.68 2.18
CA TRP A 49 14.18 -6.30 1.96
C TRP A 49 13.53 -6.14 0.59
N TYR A 50 12.44 -5.40 0.55
CA TYR A 50 11.74 -5.06 -0.68
C TYR A 50 11.70 -3.54 -0.82
N ARG A 51 11.96 -3.05 -2.02
CA ARG A 51 11.85 -1.63 -2.34
C ARG A 51 10.46 -1.35 -2.89
N LEU A 52 9.71 -0.56 -2.15
CA LEU A 52 8.36 -0.20 -2.52
C LEU A 52 8.31 1.24 -3.03
N LYS A 53 7.57 1.44 -4.09
CA LYS A 53 7.29 2.78 -4.61
C LYS A 53 5.80 2.88 -4.88
N ALA A 54 5.15 3.83 -4.20
CA ALA A 54 3.75 4.15 -4.45
C ALA A 54 3.69 5.48 -5.21
N THR A 55 2.95 5.50 -6.29
CA THR A 55 2.71 6.71 -7.08
C THR A 55 1.22 7.03 -7.01
N LEU A 56 0.92 8.26 -6.55
CA LEU A 56 -0.45 8.72 -6.39
C LEU A 56 -0.62 9.97 -7.23
N ARG A 57 -1.49 9.90 -8.25
CA ARG A 57 -1.77 11.02 -9.15
C ARG A 57 -3.28 11.17 -9.30
N GLY A 58 -3.83 12.25 -8.72
CA GLY A 58 -5.27 12.44 -8.74
C GLY A 58 -5.97 11.25 -8.10
N ASN A 59 -6.81 10.56 -8.87
CA ASN A 59 -7.56 9.40 -8.42
C ASN A 59 -6.87 8.07 -8.76
N ALA A 60 -5.64 8.10 -9.25
CA ALA A 60 -4.91 6.90 -9.63
C ALA A 60 -3.82 6.58 -8.60
N VAL A 61 -3.66 5.30 -8.30
CA VAL A 61 -2.66 4.77 -7.37
C VAL A 61 -1.98 3.58 -8.03
N ALA A 62 -0.66 3.54 -7.97
CA ALA A 62 0.12 2.40 -8.44
C ALA A 62 1.23 2.09 -7.44
N VAL A 63 1.47 0.82 -7.17
CA VAL A 63 2.55 0.36 -6.31
C VAL A 63 3.46 -0.56 -7.10
N THR A 64 4.76 -0.30 -7.03
CA THR A 64 5.79 -1.17 -7.60
C THR A 64 6.63 -1.78 -6.50
N ILE A 65 7.11 -3.00 -6.74
CA ILE A 65 8.07 -3.68 -5.88
C ILE A 65 9.32 -3.99 -6.70
N ASP A 66 10.47 -3.52 -6.21
CA ASP A 66 11.76 -3.73 -6.88
C ASP A 66 11.72 -3.34 -8.37
N GLY A 67 11.00 -2.24 -8.66
CA GLY A 67 10.86 -1.70 -10.01
C GLY A 67 9.78 -2.34 -10.89
N LYS A 68 9.07 -3.34 -10.39
CA LYS A 68 8.01 -4.02 -11.16
C LYS A 68 6.64 -3.64 -10.62
N GLU A 69 5.68 -3.45 -11.53
CA GLU A 69 4.30 -3.18 -11.13
C GLU A 69 3.72 -4.33 -10.31
N ASP A 70 3.12 -3.99 -9.19
CA ASP A 70 2.52 -4.95 -8.27
C ASP A 70 0.99 -4.84 -8.31
N VAL A 71 0.47 -3.69 -7.91
CA VAL A 71 -0.98 -3.41 -7.90
C VAL A 71 -1.23 -1.98 -8.35
N SER A 72 -2.43 -1.73 -8.88
CA SER A 72 -2.84 -0.38 -9.26
C SER A 72 -4.36 -0.24 -9.21
N ALA A 73 -4.83 0.99 -9.11
CA ALA A 73 -6.25 1.31 -9.15
C ALA A 73 -6.46 2.71 -9.71
N THR A 74 -7.61 2.90 -10.36
CA THR A 74 -8.09 4.19 -10.82
C THR A 74 -9.40 4.54 -10.11
N ASP A 75 -9.84 5.78 -10.23
CA ASP A 75 -11.08 6.25 -9.59
C ASP A 75 -11.11 6.09 -8.08
N VAL A 76 -9.95 6.15 -7.44
CA VAL A 76 -9.84 6.11 -5.98
C VAL A 76 -10.36 7.43 -5.41
N LYS A 77 -11.43 7.34 -4.64
CA LYS A 77 -12.11 8.53 -4.08
C LYS A 77 -11.53 8.92 -2.73
N LEU A 78 -10.22 9.11 -2.69
CA LEU A 78 -9.50 9.53 -1.50
C LEU A 78 -8.37 10.47 -1.96
N PRO A 79 -8.67 11.77 -2.14
CA PRO A 79 -7.82 12.66 -2.92
C PRO A 79 -6.54 13.12 -2.24
N GLU A 80 -6.47 13.04 -0.91
CA GLU A 80 -5.31 13.54 -0.17
C GLU A 80 -5.19 12.85 1.19
N GLY A 81 -4.06 13.05 1.84
CA GLY A 81 -3.77 12.50 3.15
C GLY A 81 -2.28 12.25 3.33
N THR A 82 -1.89 11.73 4.49
CA THR A 82 -0.52 11.41 4.82
C THR A 82 -0.22 9.93 4.57
N PHE A 83 1.00 9.50 4.83
CA PHE A 83 1.39 8.10 4.69
C PHE A 83 2.01 7.57 5.98
N GLY A 84 2.07 6.25 6.09
CA GLY A 84 2.68 5.58 7.23
C GLY A 84 2.92 4.11 6.97
N PHE A 85 3.34 3.42 8.00
CA PHE A 85 3.61 1.98 7.93
C PHE A 85 2.50 1.20 8.62
N TYR A 86 2.32 -0.02 8.17
CA TYR A 86 1.29 -0.92 8.69
C TYR A 86 1.89 -2.28 9.01
N SER A 87 1.55 -2.82 10.17
CA SER A 87 1.91 -4.18 10.54
C SER A 87 0.77 -4.80 11.33
N TRP A 88 0.39 -6.02 10.98
CA TRP A 88 -0.63 -6.76 11.68
C TRP A 88 -0.24 -8.23 11.77
N GLY A 89 -0.20 -8.75 12.98
CA GLY A 89 0.16 -10.15 13.20
C GLY A 89 1.59 -10.50 12.82
N SER A 90 2.43 -9.52 12.52
CA SER A 90 3.83 -9.72 12.16
C SER A 90 4.74 -9.33 13.30
N THR A 91 5.60 -10.24 13.72
CA THR A 91 6.68 -9.93 14.65
C THR A 91 7.95 -9.67 13.83
N GLY A 92 8.69 -8.61 14.16
CA GLY A 92 9.95 -8.31 13.50
C GLY A 92 9.87 -7.63 12.14
N ALA A 93 8.71 -7.09 11.77
CA ALA A 93 8.61 -6.25 10.57
C ALA A 93 9.46 -5.00 10.75
N LYS A 94 10.24 -4.66 9.72
CA LYS A 94 11.15 -3.51 9.75
C LYS A 94 10.95 -2.64 8.53
N PHE A 95 11.10 -1.33 8.74
CA PHE A 95 10.96 -0.33 7.69
C PHE A 95 12.18 0.59 7.73
N ARG A 96 12.65 1.05 6.57
CA ARG A 96 13.75 2.00 6.48
C ARG A 96 13.71 2.79 5.20
N GLY A 97 14.42 3.92 5.20
CA GLY A 97 14.65 4.72 4.01
C GLY A 97 13.38 5.31 3.39
N ALA A 98 12.34 5.52 4.20
CA ALA A 98 11.11 6.12 3.71
C ALA A 98 11.37 7.57 3.26
N ALA A 99 10.92 7.89 2.05
CA ALA A 99 11.05 9.22 1.49
C ALA A 99 9.80 9.56 0.68
N TRP A 100 9.48 10.83 0.65
CA TRP A 100 8.31 11.35 -0.05
C TRP A 100 8.71 12.55 -0.91
N ARG A 101 8.11 12.64 -2.08
CA ARG A 101 8.27 13.79 -2.97
C ARG A 101 7.03 13.96 -3.84
N PRO A 102 6.71 15.20 -4.27
CA PRO A 102 5.60 15.41 -5.20
C PRO A 102 5.78 14.61 -6.48
N ALA A 103 4.69 14.03 -6.99
CA ALA A 103 4.71 13.36 -8.27
C ALA A 103 4.81 14.38 -9.39
N ASN A 104 5.59 14.08 -10.42
CA ASN A 104 5.61 14.89 -11.64
C ASN A 104 4.30 14.68 -12.39
N LYS A 105 3.76 15.78 -12.83
CA LYS A 105 2.52 15.77 -13.62
C LYS A 105 2.82 15.62 -15.12
#